data_77d907378859e43d09e1db56e75921b2
#
_entry.id   77d907378859e43d09e1db56e75921b2
#
_cell.length_a   1.000
_cell.length_b   1.000
_cell.length_c   1.000
_cell.angle_alpha   90.00
_cell.angle_beta   90.00
_cell.angle_gamma   90.00
#
_symmetry.space_group_name_H-M   'P 1'
#
loop_
_entity.id
_entity.type
_entity.pdbx_description
1 polymer ?
#
loop_
_entity_poly.entity_id
_entity_poly.type
_entity_poly.pdbx_seq_one_letter_code
_entity_poly.pdbx_strand_id
1 'polypeptide(L)'
;CRNMFDSLIALHSVDYKQAGLDHLGKGQGYTERQISGWRTRYQKAKTWNVPSGKKVINWLERNLPSKENICLTHNDFRLDNLVLDPNDITHIKAVLDWELATLGDPLMDLGNTLAYWVEPGDDFMAQMTRRQPTHLPGMMSRNEIVDYYLSNMSLDVDDFRFYEVYGLFRLAAIAQQIYYRYHHKQTRNPAFKRFWLFVHYLLWR
;
A
#
# COMPACT_ATOMS: atom_id res chain seq x y z
N CYS A 1 15.44 -9.26 -0.41
CA CYS A 1 14.67 -8.13 0.14
C CYS A 1 15.13 -6.81 -0.46
N ARG A 2 16.42 -6.39 -0.30
CA ARG A 2 16.92 -5.09 -0.81
C ARG A 2 16.61 -4.89 -2.29
N ASN A 3 16.94 -5.84 -3.15
CA ASN A 3 16.72 -5.74 -4.60
C ASN A 3 15.26 -5.43 -4.99
N MET A 4 14.29 -5.84 -4.16
CA MET A 4 12.90 -5.42 -4.34
C MET A 4 12.75 -3.90 -4.19
N PHE A 5 13.33 -3.33 -3.14
CA PHE A 5 13.24 -1.88 -2.92
C PHE A 5 14.14 -1.09 -3.87
N ASP A 6 15.27 -1.66 -4.32
CA ASP A 6 16.07 -1.07 -5.40
C ASP A 6 15.25 -0.95 -6.69
N SER A 7 14.43 -1.96 -7.00
CA SER A 7 13.53 -1.91 -8.16
C SER A 7 12.42 -0.86 -7.99
N LEU A 8 11.89 -0.69 -6.77
CA LEU A 8 10.91 0.36 -6.48
C LEU A 8 11.54 1.76 -6.57
N ILE A 9 12.76 1.92 -6.04
CA ILE A 9 13.53 3.17 -6.11
C ILE A 9 13.81 3.50 -7.59
N ALA A 10 14.26 2.52 -8.38
CA ALA A 10 14.50 2.71 -9.81
C ALA A 10 13.23 3.16 -10.54
N LEU A 11 12.07 2.54 -10.23
CA LEU A 11 10.78 2.96 -10.77
C LEU A 11 10.45 4.41 -10.43
N HIS A 12 10.56 4.77 -9.14
CA HIS A 12 10.24 6.12 -8.68
C HIS A 12 11.23 7.19 -9.16
N SER A 13 12.41 6.76 -9.61
CA SER A 13 13.45 7.63 -10.18
C SER A 13 13.32 7.83 -11.70
N VAL A 14 12.35 7.18 -12.35
CA VAL A 14 12.11 7.35 -13.78
C VAL A 14 11.69 8.80 -14.07
N ASP A 15 12.41 9.46 -14.99
CA ASP A 15 11.93 10.71 -15.56
C ASP A 15 10.70 10.42 -16.44
N TYR A 16 9.54 10.47 -15.83
CA TYR A 16 8.27 10.18 -16.48
C TYR A 16 7.96 11.13 -17.64
N LYS A 17 8.52 12.36 -17.63
CA LYS A 17 8.34 13.32 -18.72
C LYS A 17 9.15 12.93 -19.93
N GLN A 18 10.45 12.61 -19.73
CA GLN A 18 11.29 12.11 -20.82
C GLN A 18 10.77 10.78 -21.38
N ALA A 19 10.15 9.94 -20.54
CA ALA A 19 9.53 8.69 -20.94
C ALA A 19 8.16 8.88 -21.63
N GLY A 20 7.63 10.11 -21.75
CA GLY A 20 6.33 10.39 -22.37
C GLY A 20 5.13 9.90 -21.55
N LEU A 21 5.29 9.75 -20.22
CA LEU A 21 4.28 9.20 -19.32
C LEU A 21 3.52 10.26 -18.51
N ASP A 22 3.67 11.53 -18.83
CA ASP A 22 3.01 12.65 -18.16
C ASP A 22 1.47 12.59 -18.20
N HIS A 23 0.92 11.85 -19.16
CA HIS A 23 -0.52 11.60 -19.30
C HIS A 23 -1.09 10.58 -18.30
N LEU A 24 -0.26 9.80 -17.58
CA LEU A 24 -0.72 8.74 -16.67
C LEU A 24 -1.35 9.24 -15.38
N GLY A 25 -1.31 10.52 -15.07
CA GLY A 25 -1.85 11.05 -13.83
C GLY A 25 -2.12 12.54 -13.86
N LYS A 26 -2.75 13.03 -12.77
CA LYS A 26 -3.10 14.45 -12.63
C LYS A 26 -2.03 15.28 -11.90
N GLY A 27 -0.88 14.69 -11.53
CA GLY A 27 0.19 15.37 -10.80
C GLY A 27 -0.22 15.84 -9.40
N GLN A 28 0.17 17.04 -9.02
CA GLN A 28 -0.01 17.62 -7.68
C GLN A 28 -1.44 17.49 -7.13
N GLY A 29 -1.56 17.42 -5.80
CA GLY A 29 -2.81 17.14 -5.10
C GLY A 29 -3.19 15.64 -5.13
N TYR A 30 -2.23 14.78 -5.46
CA TYR A 30 -2.46 13.33 -5.51
C TYR A 30 -2.91 12.77 -4.15
N THR A 31 -2.20 13.13 -3.08
CA THR A 31 -2.47 12.63 -1.72
C THR A 31 -3.90 12.93 -1.27
N GLU A 32 -4.33 14.18 -1.41
CA GLU A 32 -5.70 14.59 -1.06
C GLU A 32 -6.76 13.84 -1.88
N ARG A 33 -6.54 13.71 -3.20
CA ARG A 33 -7.44 12.95 -4.08
C ARG A 33 -7.51 11.47 -3.69
N GLN A 34 -6.39 10.86 -3.29
CA GLN A 34 -6.39 9.46 -2.85
C GLN A 34 -7.18 9.27 -1.56
N ILE A 35 -6.96 10.11 -0.55
CA ILE A 35 -7.70 10.03 0.72
C ILE A 35 -9.21 10.22 0.47
N SER A 36 -9.60 11.25 -0.27
CA SER A 36 -11.00 11.50 -0.62
C SER A 36 -11.63 10.34 -1.40
N GLY A 37 -10.88 9.79 -2.36
CA GLY A 37 -11.32 8.65 -3.16
C GLY A 37 -11.52 7.38 -2.31
N TRP A 38 -10.55 7.05 -1.44
CA TRP A 38 -10.65 5.87 -0.57
C TRP A 38 -11.70 6.04 0.52
N ARG A 39 -11.85 7.25 1.09
CA ARG A 39 -12.99 7.59 1.96
C ARG A 39 -14.31 7.26 1.29
N THR A 40 -14.50 7.75 0.08
CA THR A 40 -15.74 7.55 -0.68
C THR A 40 -16.00 6.08 -0.96
N ARG A 41 -14.97 5.32 -1.38
CA ARG A 41 -15.08 3.87 -1.62
C ARG A 41 -15.42 3.12 -0.34
N TYR A 42 -14.75 3.43 0.77
CA TYR A 42 -15.04 2.83 2.07
C TYR A 42 -16.48 3.09 2.52
N GLN A 43 -16.94 4.34 2.45
CA GLN A 43 -18.28 4.73 2.86
C GLN A 43 -19.37 4.07 2.01
N LYS A 44 -19.17 4.00 0.68
CA LYS A 44 -20.10 3.32 -0.24
C LYS A 44 -20.19 1.82 -0.01
N ALA A 45 -19.08 1.19 0.39
CA ALA A 45 -19.04 -0.24 0.68
C ALA A 45 -19.36 -0.59 2.14
N LYS A 46 -19.65 0.39 3.00
CA LYS A 46 -19.88 0.16 4.43
C LYS A 46 -21.09 -0.73 4.66
N THR A 47 -20.92 -1.75 5.51
CA THR A 47 -21.98 -2.61 6.05
C THR A 47 -22.25 -2.26 7.51
N TRP A 48 -23.36 -2.75 8.07
CA TRP A 48 -23.79 -2.42 9.44
C TRP A 48 -22.78 -2.88 10.52
N ASN A 49 -22.03 -3.94 10.25
CA ASN A 49 -21.12 -4.62 11.17
C ASN A 49 -19.65 -4.19 11.07
N VAL A 50 -19.35 -3.09 10.40
CA VAL A 50 -17.99 -2.54 10.33
C VAL A 50 -17.93 -1.12 10.91
N PRO A 51 -16.76 -0.70 11.44
CA PRO A 51 -16.59 0.65 11.98
C PRO A 51 -16.83 1.73 10.92
N SER A 52 -17.13 2.95 11.36
CA SER A 52 -17.32 4.08 10.44
C SER A 52 -16.04 4.53 9.73
N GLY A 53 -14.88 4.19 10.27
CA GLY A 53 -13.57 4.68 9.79
C GLY A 53 -13.32 6.17 10.04
N LYS A 54 -14.26 6.90 10.63
CA LYS A 54 -14.19 8.37 10.78
C LYS A 54 -12.94 8.86 11.51
N LYS A 55 -12.47 8.13 12.54
CA LYS A 55 -11.27 8.54 13.28
C LYS A 55 -10.03 8.56 12.38
N VAL A 56 -9.80 7.47 11.64
CA VAL A 56 -8.67 7.33 10.73
C VAL A 56 -8.78 8.32 9.57
N ILE A 57 -9.95 8.43 8.94
CA ILE A 57 -10.21 9.36 7.83
C ILE A 57 -9.93 10.80 8.26
N ASN A 58 -10.51 11.24 9.38
CA ASN A 58 -10.30 12.60 9.89
C ASN A 58 -8.84 12.86 10.27
N TRP A 59 -8.13 11.84 10.76
CA TRP A 59 -6.71 11.96 11.07
C TRP A 59 -5.90 12.17 9.79
N LEU A 60 -6.13 11.35 8.75
CA LEU A 60 -5.46 11.49 7.45
C LEU A 60 -5.72 12.87 6.82
N GLU A 61 -6.97 13.35 6.86
CA GLU A 61 -7.34 14.66 6.31
C GLU A 61 -6.68 15.85 7.04
N ARG A 62 -6.36 15.70 8.34
CA ARG A 62 -5.72 16.74 9.16
C ARG A 62 -4.19 16.69 9.12
N ASN A 63 -3.61 15.57 8.71
CA ASN A 63 -2.17 15.35 8.72
C ASN A 63 -1.61 15.18 7.30
N LEU A 64 -2.23 15.84 6.32
CA LEU A 64 -1.72 15.84 4.95
C LEU A 64 -0.27 16.34 4.91
N PRO A 65 0.64 15.66 4.20
CA PRO A 65 2.00 16.13 4.03
C PRO A 65 2.03 17.48 3.31
N SER A 66 2.91 18.36 3.76
CA SER A 66 3.06 19.69 3.20
C SER A 66 3.69 19.71 1.80
N LYS A 67 4.37 18.63 1.44
CA LYS A 67 5.06 18.45 0.16
C LYS A 67 4.65 17.11 -0.46
N GLU A 68 4.46 17.10 -1.75
CA GLU A 68 4.26 15.90 -2.56
C GLU A 68 5.41 15.80 -3.57
N ASN A 69 5.99 14.62 -3.67
CA ASN A 69 6.91 14.28 -4.75
C ASN A 69 6.15 13.45 -5.79
N ILE A 70 6.08 13.94 -7.02
CA ILE A 70 5.34 13.23 -8.07
C ILE A 70 6.31 12.44 -8.93
N CYS A 71 6.10 11.14 -8.95
CA CYS A 71 6.84 10.17 -9.75
C CYS A 71 5.90 9.12 -10.36
N LEU A 72 6.45 8.22 -11.16
CA LEU A 72 5.72 7.02 -11.62
C LEU A 72 5.59 6.04 -10.46
N THR A 73 4.36 5.73 -10.03
CA THR A 73 4.05 4.81 -8.94
C THR A 73 3.38 3.54 -9.46
N HIS A 74 3.61 2.42 -8.79
CA HIS A 74 2.99 1.13 -9.10
C HIS A 74 1.63 0.95 -8.39
N ASN A 75 1.54 1.39 -7.15
CA ASN A 75 0.37 1.28 -6.26
C ASN A 75 -0.05 -0.14 -5.82
N ASP A 76 0.64 -1.18 -6.27
CA ASP A 76 0.49 -2.55 -5.77
C ASP A 76 1.83 -3.30 -5.82
N PHE A 77 2.92 -2.62 -5.41
CA PHE A 77 4.27 -3.17 -5.45
C PHE A 77 4.46 -4.18 -4.30
N ARG A 78 4.44 -5.47 -4.64
CA ARG A 78 4.47 -6.57 -3.67
C ARG A 78 5.31 -7.72 -4.21
N LEU A 79 5.76 -8.62 -3.30
CA LEU A 79 6.56 -9.79 -3.68
C LEU A 79 5.84 -10.71 -4.68
N ASP A 80 4.53 -10.85 -4.58
CA ASP A 80 3.72 -11.66 -5.48
C ASP A 80 3.54 -11.03 -6.87
N ASN A 81 3.92 -9.78 -7.05
CA ASN A 81 3.97 -9.09 -8.35
C ASN A 81 5.39 -9.02 -8.94
N LEU A 82 6.35 -9.77 -8.38
CA LEU A 82 7.72 -9.82 -8.89
C LEU A 82 8.02 -11.19 -9.52
N VAL A 83 8.65 -11.15 -10.68
CA VAL A 83 9.22 -12.35 -11.33
C VAL A 83 10.70 -12.41 -11.04
N LEU A 84 11.11 -13.47 -10.34
CA LEU A 84 12.51 -13.70 -9.98
C LEU A 84 13.20 -14.63 -10.99
N ASP A 85 14.51 -14.50 -11.13
CA ASP A 85 15.28 -15.46 -11.89
C ASP A 85 15.34 -16.81 -11.14
N PRO A 86 14.97 -17.94 -11.77
CA PRO A 86 15.02 -19.24 -11.12
C PRO A 86 16.44 -19.71 -10.73
N ASN A 87 17.46 -19.16 -11.36
CA ASN A 87 18.87 -19.48 -11.06
C ASN A 87 19.49 -18.52 -10.03
N ASP A 88 18.91 -17.32 -9.89
CA ASP A 88 19.31 -16.32 -8.92
C ASP A 88 18.08 -15.56 -8.42
N ILE A 89 17.50 -16.03 -7.32
CA ILE A 89 16.28 -15.44 -6.70
C ILE A 89 16.50 -13.99 -6.20
N THR A 90 17.73 -13.49 -6.21
CA THR A 90 18.00 -12.08 -5.89
C THR A 90 17.81 -11.18 -7.12
N HIS A 91 17.79 -11.74 -8.32
CA HIS A 91 17.59 -11.02 -9.57
C HIS A 91 16.10 -10.93 -9.92
N ILE A 92 15.56 -9.72 -9.99
CA ILE A 92 14.19 -9.44 -10.42
C ILE A 92 14.19 -9.26 -11.93
N LYS A 93 13.50 -10.15 -12.64
CA LYS A 93 13.36 -10.13 -14.11
C LYS A 93 12.25 -9.20 -14.59
N ALA A 94 11.17 -9.10 -13.82
CA ALA A 94 10.02 -8.27 -14.19
C ALA A 94 9.20 -7.88 -12.97
N VAL A 95 8.48 -6.78 -13.11
CA VAL A 95 7.39 -6.35 -12.23
C VAL A 95 6.10 -6.51 -13.00
N LEU A 96 5.09 -7.10 -12.37
CA LEU A 96 3.77 -7.41 -12.97
C LEU A 96 2.69 -6.51 -12.38
N ASP A 97 1.51 -6.54 -13.00
CA ASP A 97 0.26 -5.94 -12.49
C ASP A 97 0.29 -4.39 -12.44
N TRP A 98 0.58 -3.79 -13.57
CA TRP A 98 0.70 -2.34 -13.75
C TRP A 98 -0.64 -1.60 -13.86
N GLU A 99 -1.78 -2.28 -13.68
CA GLU A 99 -3.12 -1.69 -13.89
C GLU A 99 -3.45 -0.50 -12.97
N LEU A 100 -2.75 -0.40 -11.83
CA LEU A 100 -2.89 0.71 -10.87
C LEU A 100 -1.79 1.76 -11.00
N ALA A 101 -0.88 1.61 -11.97
CA ALA A 101 0.21 2.56 -12.17
C ALA A 101 -0.31 3.94 -12.54
N THR A 102 0.32 4.97 -11.97
CA THR A 102 -0.05 6.37 -12.22
C THR A 102 1.08 7.30 -11.80
N LEU A 103 0.90 8.60 -12.04
CA LEU A 103 1.75 9.61 -11.43
C LEU A 103 1.22 9.94 -10.02
N GLY A 104 2.02 9.66 -9.01
CA GLY A 104 1.64 9.77 -7.60
C GLY A 104 2.82 10.03 -6.68
N ASP A 105 2.54 10.05 -5.38
CA ASP A 105 3.56 10.25 -4.36
C ASP A 105 4.26 8.92 -4.02
N PRO A 106 5.61 8.85 -4.09
CA PRO A 106 6.37 7.63 -3.87
C PRO A 106 6.22 7.07 -2.45
N LEU A 107 6.03 7.92 -1.44
CA LEU A 107 5.88 7.48 -0.06
C LEU A 107 4.49 6.88 0.18
N MET A 108 3.47 7.30 -0.55
CA MET A 108 2.16 6.63 -0.54
C MET A 108 2.25 5.25 -1.18
N ASP A 109 3.05 5.07 -2.24
CA ASP A 109 3.28 3.75 -2.85
C ASP A 109 4.06 2.83 -1.91
N LEU A 110 5.10 3.34 -1.25
CA LEU A 110 5.82 2.61 -0.21
C LEU A 110 4.88 2.23 0.96
N GLY A 111 4.03 3.14 1.42
CA GLY A 111 3.02 2.89 2.46
C GLY A 111 2.04 1.78 2.05
N ASN A 112 1.61 1.75 0.79
CA ASN A 112 0.80 0.65 0.24
C ASN A 112 1.53 -0.69 0.32
N THR A 113 2.81 -0.73 -0.04
CA THR A 113 3.67 -1.93 0.04
C THR A 113 3.78 -2.42 1.50
N LEU A 114 4.08 -1.50 2.43
CA LEU A 114 4.28 -1.81 3.84
C LEU A 114 2.99 -2.22 4.57
N ALA A 115 1.82 -1.84 4.08
CA ALA A 115 0.55 -2.31 4.64
C ALA A 115 0.37 -3.84 4.55
N TYR A 116 1.04 -4.50 3.60
CA TYR A 116 1.07 -5.96 3.46
C TYR A 116 2.29 -6.60 4.15
N TRP A 117 3.19 -5.80 4.71
CA TRP A 117 4.43 -6.27 5.31
C TRP A 117 4.20 -6.71 6.76
N VAL A 118 4.31 -8.00 6.99
CA VAL A 118 4.17 -8.61 8.32
C VAL A 118 5.55 -9.03 8.82
N GLU A 119 5.91 -8.57 10.02
CA GLU A 119 7.17 -8.88 10.70
C GLU A 119 7.00 -10.04 11.69
N PRO A 120 8.09 -10.72 12.10
CA PRO A 120 8.00 -11.81 13.07
C PRO A 120 7.39 -11.38 14.42
N GLY A 121 7.61 -10.12 14.83
CA GLY A 121 7.11 -9.55 16.07
C GLY A 121 5.70 -8.96 16.01
N ASP A 122 5.05 -8.99 14.85
CA ASP A 122 3.67 -8.49 14.72
C ASP A 122 2.69 -9.41 15.49
N ASP A 123 1.55 -8.84 15.83
CA ASP A 123 0.51 -9.54 16.61
C ASP A 123 -0.10 -10.75 15.86
N PHE A 124 -0.83 -11.56 16.62
CA PHE A 124 -1.45 -12.78 16.11
C PHE A 124 -2.34 -12.56 14.86
N MET A 125 -3.08 -11.45 14.81
CA MET A 125 -3.97 -11.16 13.68
C MET A 125 -3.19 -10.83 12.40
N ALA A 126 -2.09 -10.07 12.52
CA ALA A 126 -1.18 -9.84 11.41
C ALA A 126 -0.60 -11.16 10.89
N GLN A 127 -0.11 -12.02 11.80
CA GLN A 127 0.45 -13.32 11.43
C GLN A 127 -0.60 -14.22 10.72
N MET A 128 -1.83 -14.25 11.19
CA MET A 128 -2.91 -15.03 10.55
C MET A 128 -3.33 -14.49 9.18
N THR A 129 -3.21 -13.21 8.97
CA THR A 129 -3.70 -12.56 7.74
C THR A 129 -2.59 -12.27 6.73
N ARG A 130 -1.34 -12.62 7.05
CA ARG A 130 -0.20 -12.44 6.14
C ARG A 130 -0.41 -13.15 4.81
N ARG A 131 0.02 -12.50 3.75
CA ARG A 131 -0.08 -13.00 2.37
C ARG A 131 1.28 -13.23 1.72
N GLN A 132 2.33 -12.66 2.30
CA GLN A 132 3.70 -12.68 1.77
C GLN A 132 4.67 -13.24 2.81
N PRO A 133 5.81 -13.77 2.41
CA PRO A 133 6.80 -14.38 3.30
C PRO A 133 7.70 -13.35 4.00
N THR A 134 7.19 -12.15 4.29
CA THR A 134 7.94 -11.00 4.82
C THR A 134 8.39 -11.17 6.28
N HIS A 135 7.84 -12.17 6.98
CA HIS A 135 8.19 -12.55 8.35
C HIS A 135 9.39 -13.52 8.45
N LEU A 136 9.92 -13.97 7.31
CA LEU A 136 11.02 -14.95 7.31
C LEU A 136 12.36 -14.30 7.67
N PRO A 137 13.29 -15.08 8.25
CA PRO A 137 14.64 -14.61 8.53
C PRO A 137 15.32 -14.04 7.29
N GLY A 138 16.04 -12.91 7.45
CA GLY A 138 16.70 -12.20 6.35
C GLY A 138 15.84 -11.16 5.63
N MET A 139 14.55 -11.07 5.98
CA MET A 139 13.72 -9.95 5.52
C MET A 139 13.96 -8.72 6.41
N MET A 140 13.93 -7.54 5.78
CA MET A 140 14.07 -6.27 6.49
C MET A 140 12.79 -5.95 7.29
N SER A 141 12.93 -5.30 8.42
CA SER A 141 11.81 -4.68 9.14
C SER A 141 11.23 -3.48 8.36
N ARG A 142 10.02 -3.05 8.71
CA ARG A 142 9.41 -1.85 8.12
C ARG A 142 10.27 -0.61 8.32
N ASN A 143 10.84 -0.45 9.52
CA ASN A 143 11.73 0.68 9.82
C ASN A 143 13.01 0.64 8.95
N GLU A 144 13.68 -0.51 8.85
CA GLU A 144 14.84 -0.67 7.99
C GLU A 144 14.52 -0.40 6.51
N ILE A 145 13.33 -0.77 6.05
CA ILE A 145 12.87 -0.48 4.68
C ILE A 145 12.67 1.02 4.48
N VAL A 146 12.00 1.68 5.42
CA VAL A 146 11.75 3.14 5.36
C VAL A 146 13.08 3.89 5.34
N ASP A 147 13.99 3.58 6.28
CA ASP A 147 15.31 4.22 6.37
C ASP A 147 16.13 4.01 5.08
N TYR A 148 16.14 2.77 4.59
CA TYR A 148 16.81 2.42 3.33
C TYR A 148 16.24 3.19 2.15
N TYR A 149 14.93 3.23 2.03
CA TYR A 149 14.24 3.89 0.93
C TYR A 149 14.47 5.41 0.97
N LEU A 150 14.25 6.07 2.11
CA LEU A 150 14.42 7.52 2.27
C LEU A 150 15.85 7.96 1.96
N SER A 151 16.85 7.19 2.45
CA SER A 151 18.27 7.48 2.20
C SER A 151 18.62 7.42 0.72
N ASN A 152 18.12 6.41 0.00
CA ASN A 152 18.42 6.23 -1.43
C ASN A 152 17.65 7.19 -2.34
N MET A 153 16.46 7.63 -1.94
CA MET A 153 15.67 8.62 -2.68
C MET A 153 16.02 10.07 -2.31
N SER A 154 16.92 10.28 -1.35
CA SER A 154 17.25 11.61 -0.79
C SER A 154 16.00 12.38 -0.36
N LEU A 155 15.05 11.67 0.25
CA LEU A 155 13.82 12.24 0.79
C LEU A 155 13.99 12.48 2.29
N ASP A 156 13.63 13.68 2.72
CA ASP A 156 13.58 14.04 4.13
C ASP A 156 12.13 14.12 4.59
N VAL A 157 11.78 13.24 5.55
CA VAL A 157 10.43 13.12 6.09
C VAL A 157 10.54 12.98 7.61
N ASP A 158 10.01 13.96 8.33
CA ASP A 158 10.04 13.95 9.80
C ASP A 158 9.31 12.74 10.40
N ASP A 159 8.25 12.27 9.75
CA ASP A 159 7.40 11.22 10.27
C ASP A 159 6.71 10.42 9.13
N PHE A 160 7.04 9.15 9.04
CA PHE A 160 6.46 8.26 8.03
C PHE A 160 5.05 7.73 8.39
N ARG A 161 4.56 7.97 9.63
CA ARG A 161 3.26 7.45 10.12
C ARG A 161 2.08 7.78 9.22
N PHE A 162 2.08 8.94 8.57
CA PHE A 162 1.01 9.30 7.64
C PHE A 162 0.84 8.25 6.55
N TYR A 163 1.93 7.80 5.96
CA TYR A 163 1.95 6.85 4.86
C TYR A 163 1.61 5.42 5.32
N GLU A 164 2.02 5.04 6.53
CA GLU A 164 1.62 3.77 7.15
C GLU A 164 0.11 3.73 7.40
N VAL A 165 -0.43 4.76 8.04
CA VAL A 165 -1.88 4.87 8.32
C VAL A 165 -2.68 4.90 7.02
N TYR A 166 -2.20 5.61 6.01
CA TYR A 166 -2.82 5.61 4.68
C TYR A 166 -2.83 4.23 4.05
N GLY A 167 -1.72 3.53 4.04
CA GLY A 167 -1.60 2.18 3.48
C GLY A 167 -2.57 1.19 4.16
N LEU A 168 -2.61 1.20 5.51
CA LEU A 168 -3.55 0.37 6.28
C LEU A 168 -5.01 0.74 6.02
N PHE A 169 -5.33 2.03 5.94
CA PHE A 169 -6.69 2.48 5.61
C PHE A 169 -7.10 2.07 4.19
N ARG A 170 -6.21 2.22 3.21
CA ARG A 170 -6.44 1.74 1.84
C ARG A 170 -6.72 0.24 1.83
N LEU A 171 -5.90 -0.55 2.51
CA LEU A 171 -6.09 -2.00 2.62
C LEU A 171 -7.43 -2.34 3.31
N ALA A 172 -7.81 -1.61 4.37
CA ALA A 172 -9.11 -1.76 5.01
C ALA A 172 -10.27 -1.46 4.05
N ALA A 173 -10.14 -0.43 3.21
CA ALA A 173 -11.15 -0.06 2.23
C ALA A 173 -11.27 -1.13 1.12
N ILE A 174 -10.16 -1.72 0.67
CA ILE A 174 -10.16 -2.84 -0.29
C ILE A 174 -10.85 -4.06 0.34
N ALA A 175 -10.45 -4.45 1.56
CA ALA A 175 -11.04 -5.58 2.27
C ALA A 175 -12.55 -5.37 2.48
N GLN A 176 -12.98 -4.14 2.77
CA GLN A 176 -14.38 -3.79 2.92
C GLN A 176 -15.17 -3.92 1.61
N GLN A 177 -14.61 -3.51 0.49
CA GLN A 177 -15.25 -3.67 -0.82
C GLN A 177 -15.43 -5.16 -1.18
N ILE A 178 -14.43 -5.99 -0.86
CA ILE A 178 -14.52 -7.45 -1.05
C ILE A 178 -15.60 -8.04 -0.14
N TYR A 179 -15.62 -7.63 1.14
CA TYR A 179 -16.63 -8.07 2.09
C TYR A 179 -18.04 -7.62 1.68
N TYR A 180 -18.21 -6.40 1.22
CA TYR A 180 -19.48 -5.87 0.70
C TYR A 180 -20.06 -6.76 -0.40
N ARG A 181 -19.24 -7.16 -1.38
CA ARG A 181 -19.65 -8.08 -2.44
C ARG A 181 -20.10 -9.43 -1.89
N TYR A 182 -19.39 -9.96 -0.87
CA TYR A 182 -19.78 -11.20 -0.21
C TYR A 182 -21.10 -11.01 0.58
N HIS A 183 -21.21 -9.96 1.36
CA HIS A 183 -22.40 -9.64 2.18
C HIS A 183 -23.67 -9.52 1.32
N HIS A 184 -23.55 -8.91 0.16
CA HIS A 184 -24.64 -8.76 -0.82
C HIS A 184 -24.76 -9.92 -1.82
N LYS A 185 -24.11 -11.06 -1.56
CA LYS A 185 -24.17 -12.28 -2.37
C LYS A 185 -23.71 -12.11 -3.84
N GLN A 186 -22.94 -11.07 -4.15
CA GLN A 186 -22.30 -10.85 -5.46
C GLN A 186 -21.11 -11.78 -5.68
N THR A 187 -20.54 -12.34 -4.61
CA THR A 187 -19.58 -13.43 -4.61
C THR A 187 -19.94 -14.42 -3.50
N ARG A 188 -19.64 -15.71 -3.72
CA ARG A 188 -19.93 -16.79 -2.75
C ARG A 188 -18.66 -17.41 -2.15
N ASN A 189 -17.48 -16.83 -2.43
CA ASN A 189 -16.22 -17.37 -1.91
C ASN A 189 -16.20 -17.29 -0.37
N PRO A 190 -16.16 -18.45 0.33
CA PRO A 190 -16.23 -18.49 1.79
C PRO A 190 -15.04 -17.81 2.49
N ALA A 191 -13.91 -17.66 1.80
CA ALA A 191 -12.74 -16.93 2.32
C ALA A 191 -13.08 -15.49 2.72
N PHE A 192 -14.07 -14.86 2.08
CA PHE A 192 -14.46 -13.48 2.35
C PHE A 192 -15.43 -13.32 3.52
N LYS A 193 -15.97 -14.42 4.05
CA LYS A 193 -16.98 -14.41 5.14
C LYS A 193 -16.55 -13.62 6.37
N ARG A 194 -15.27 -13.67 6.70
CA ARG A 194 -14.71 -13.03 7.92
C ARG A 194 -13.94 -11.74 7.65
N PHE A 195 -14.00 -11.17 6.44
CA PHE A 195 -13.26 -9.95 6.10
C PHE A 195 -13.70 -8.73 6.92
N TRP A 196 -14.92 -8.70 7.44
CA TRP A 196 -15.34 -7.66 8.37
C TRP A 196 -14.47 -7.60 9.65
N LEU A 197 -14.01 -8.76 10.17
CA LEU A 197 -13.07 -8.80 11.29
C LEU A 197 -11.71 -8.21 10.89
N PHE A 198 -11.24 -8.52 9.69
CA PHE A 198 -10.00 -7.97 9.16
C PHE A 198 -10.09 -6.44 8.97
N VAL A 199 -11.25 -5.92 8.53
CA VAL A 199 -11.49 -4.47 8.47
C VAL A 199 -11.43 -3.82 9.85
N HIS A 200 -12.04 -4.45 10.88
CA HIS A 200 -11.94 -3.97 12.26
C HIS A 200 -10.48 -3.90 12.73
N TYR A 201 -9.74 -4.97 12.47
CA TYR A 201 -8.33 -5.07 12.84
C TYR A 201 -7.48 -3.97 12.18
N LEU A 202 -7.60 -3.78 10.87
CA LEU A 202 -6.84 -2.78 10.13
C LEU A 202 -7.13 -1.34 10.56
N LEU A 203 -8.37 -1.05 10.96
CA LEU A 203 -8.74 0.28 11.46
C LEU A 203 -8.39 0.51 12.94
N TRP A 204 -8.06 -0.56 13.66
CA TRP A 204 -7.59 -0.50 15.05
C TRP A 204 -6.04 -0.40 15.10
N ARG A 205 -5.35 -1.15 14.27
CA ARG A 205 -3.89 -1.16 14.16
C ARG A 205 -3.31 0.21 13.81
#